data_503ff79107c2749c2f47e7f4ee66494d
#
_entry.id   503ff79107c2749c2f47e7f4ee66494d
#
_cell.length_a   1.000
_cell.length_b   1.000
_cell.length_c   1.000
_cell.angle_alpha   90.00
_cell.angle_beta   90.00
_cell.angle_gamma   90.00
#
_symmetry.space_group_name_H-M   'P 1'
#
loop_
_entity.id
_entity.type
_entity.pdbx_description
1 polymer ?
#
loop_
_entity_poly.entity_id
_entity_poly.type
_entity_poly.pdbx_seq_one_letter_code
_entity_poly.pdbx_strand_id
1 'polypeptide(L)'
;MEGALFMRVKKVEQEPQDTNSLIEEKTEVKGKTKNTLKICPVNPERFYTPTKGTEKATCYDVYLPKDVIVPRGLQNPTQIALGIKMEIPKGYDIRIHLRSSVARDYHLIMANSVGIVDEDFRGELTAYVYNLGNYPIFLKEQQRVFQIELHKKDNVDVEFVSDISEDTERGHESGSTGR
;
A
#
# COMPACT_ATOMS: atom_id res chain seq x y z
N MET A 1 -6.14 5.46 68.86
CA MET A 1 -5.12 4.53 69.39
C MET A 1 -4.82 3.55 68.26
N GLU A 2 -3.73 3.86 67.62
CA GLU A 2 -3.29 3.27 66.38
C GLU A 2 -2.32 2.12 66.65
N GLY A 3 -2.46 1.03 65.92
CA GLY A 3 -1.52 -0.07 65.92
C GLY A 3 -1.02 -0.35 64.55
N ALA A 4 0.12 0.20 64.19
CA ALA A 4 0.81 -0.07 62.93
C ALA A 4 1.54 -1.41 62.98
N LEU A 5 1.21 -2.31 62.08
CA LEU A 5 1.85 -3.62 61.93
C LEU A 5 3.01 -3.51 60.91
N PHE A 6 4.24 -3.51 61.40
CA PHE A 6 5.46 -3.60 60.59
C PHE A 6 5.70 -5.06 60.14
N MET A 7 5.57 -5.32 58.85
CA MET A 7 6.06 -6.59 58.27
C MET A 7 7.55 -6.48 57.91
N ARG A 8 8.32 -7.33 58.56
CA ARG A 8 9.78 -7.47 58.39
C ARG A 8 10.06 -8.35 57.17
N VAL A 9 10.62 -7.74 56.09
CA VAL A 9 11.10 -8.48 54.93
C VAL A 9 12.45 -9.12 55.25
N LYS A 10 12.56 -10.44 55.18
CA LYS A 10 13.82 -11.19 55.28
C LYS A 10 14.55 -11.10 53.92
N LYS A 11 15.78 -10.62 53.96
CA LYS A 11 16.75 -10.63 52.86
C LYS A 11 17.29 -12.05 52.74
N VAL A 12 17.09 -12.68 51.62
CA VAL A 12 17.74 -13.94 51.23
C VAL A 12 18.93 -13.60 50.35
N GLU A 13 20.12 -13.83 50.84
CA GLU A 13 21.36 -13.78 50.08
C GLU A 13 21.47 -15.08 49.29
N GLN A 14 21.56 -14.97 47.97
CA GLN A 14 21.92 -16.07 47.06
C GLN A 14 23.31 -15.83 46.52
N GLU A 15 24.16 -16.82 46.72
CA GLU A 15 25.51 -16.93 46.19
C GLU A 15 25.54 -17.05 44.65
N PRO A 16 26.60 -16.65 43.96
CA PRO A 16 26.72 -16.71 42.51
C PRO A 16 26.93 -18.13 42.03
N GLN A 17 25.97 -18.68 41.28
CA GLN A 17 26.20 -19.92 40.54
C GLN A 17 26.85 -19.62 39.18
N ASP A 18 27.94 -20.36 38.99
CA ASP A 18 28.79 -20.50 37.82
C ASP A 18 27.99 -20.76 36.54
N THR A 19 27.98 -19.77 35.60
CA THR A 19 27.31 -19.87 34.30
C THR A 19 28.32 -20.05 33.19
N ASN A 20 28.91 -21.23 33.14
CA ASN A 20 29.76 -21.60 31.99
C ASN A 20 29.44 -23.03 31.55
N SER A 21 28.33 -23.24 30.88
CA SER A 21 28.04 -24.36 29.96
C SER A 21 26.60 -24.42 29.56
N LEU A 22 26.19 -23.67 28.54
CA LEU A 22 25.08 -24.00 27.65
C LEU A 22 25.25 -23.13 26.40
N ILE A 23 26.12 -23.56 25.51
CA ILE A 23 26.09 -23.13 24.11
C ILE A 23 24.90 -23.86 23.52
N GLU A 24 23.70 -23.26 23.65
CA GLU A 24 22.54 -23.69 22.90
C GLU A 24 22.76 -23.37 21.43
N GLU A 25 22.84 -24.44 20.64
CA GLU A 25 22.69 -24.37 19.19
C GLU A 25 21.44 -23.54 18.85
N LYS A 26 21.65 -22.31 18.41
CA LYS A 26 20.62 -21.52 17.75
C LYS A 26 20.31 -22.20 16.43
N THR A 27 19.39 -23.14 16.45
CA THR A 27 18.69 -23.59 15.25
C THR A 27 18.02 -22.35 14.67
N GLU A 28 18.62 -21.78 13.61
CA GLU A 28 17.96 -20.78 12.78
C GLU A 28 16.70 -21.41 12.19
N VAL A 29 15.57 -21.24 12.88
CA VAL A 29 14.28 -21.35 12.26
C VAL A 29 14.25 -20.23 11.22
N LYS A 30 14.52 -20.56 9.96
CA LYS A 30 14.24 -19.70 8.81
C LYS A 30 12.73 -19.44 8.78
N GLY A 31 12.26 -18.59 9.67
CA GLY A 31 10.93 -18.01 9.63
C GLY A 31 10.83 -17.30 8.27
N LYS A 32 9.86 -17.69 7.44
CA LYS A 32 9.48 -16.92 6.25
C LYS A 32 9.31 -15.49 6.70
N THR A 33 10.24 -14.60 6.34
CA THR A 33 10.09 -13.16 6.59
C THR A 33 8.81 -12.74 5.92
N LYS A 34 7.80 -12.42 6.72
CA LYS A 34 6.51 -11.97 6.23
C LYS A 34 6.76 -10.67 5.47
N ASN A 35 6.49 -10.67 4.16
CA ASN A 35 6.59 -9.45 3.37
C ASN A 35 5.70 -8.39 4.00
N THR A 36 6.28 -7.28 4.44
CA THR A 36 5.56 -6.22 5.15
C THR A 36 5.65 -4.94 4.35
N LEU A 37 4.48 -4.40 3.98
CA LEU A 37 4.36 -3.05 3.45
C LEU A 37 4.37 -2.07 4.63
N LYS A 38 5.35 -1.14 4.65
CA LYS A 38 5.39 -0.09 5.65
C LYS A 38 4.78 1.18 5.07
N ILE A 39 3.92 1.83 5.85
CA ILE A 39 3.25 3.07 5.47
C ILE A 39 3.64 4.14 6.49
N CYS A 40 4.10 5.29 5.99
CA CYS A 40 4.49 6.44 6.77
C CYS A 40 3.62 7.64 6.39
N PRO A 41 2.95 8.31 7.36
CA PRO A 41 2.23 9.54 7.09
C PRO A 41 3.19 10.67 6.71
N VAL A 42 2.75 11.55 5.79
CA VAL A 42 3.44 12.81 5.49
C VAL A 42 3.17 13.82 6.61
N ASN A 43 1.93 13.88 7.08
CA ASN A 43 1.53 14.67 8.26
C ASN A 43 0.79 13.75 9.25
N PRO A 44 1.40 13.42 10.41
CA PRO A 44 0.77 12.54 11.39
C PRO A 44 -0.56 13.05 11.96
N GLU A 45 -0.77 14.38 12.02
CA GLU A 45 -2.00 14.98 12.54
C GLU A 45 -3.19 14.82 11.57
N ARG A 46 -2.91 14.57 10.30
CA ARG A 46 -3.91 14.39 9.24
C ARG A 46 -3.78 13.02 8.56
N PHE A 47 -3.42 12.04 9.35
CA PHE A 47 -3.24 10.67 8.86
C PHE A 47 -4.43 9.80 9.23
N TYR A 48 -4.98 9.16 8.22
CA TYR A 48 -6.02 8.15 8.35
C TYR A 48 -5.47 6.82 7.83
N THR A 49 -5.36 5.85 8.71
CA THR A 49 -4.80 4.54 8.37
C THR A 49 -5.59 3.89 7.24
N PRO A 50 -4.94 3.48 6.14
CA PRO A 50 -5.60 2.75 5.08
C PRO A 50 -6.27 1.47 5.58
N THR A 51 -7.52 1.21 5.17
CA THR A 51 -8.32 0.10 5.67
C THR A 51 -8.84 -0.79 4.55
N LYS A 52 -9.01 -2.08 4.83
CA LYS A 52 -9.74 -2.99 3.94
C LYS A 52 -11.24 -2.92 4.22
N GLY A 53 -12.05 -2.97 3.18
CA GLY A 53 -13.50 -3.05 3.33
C GLY A 53 -13.97 -4.36 3.97
N THR A 54 -13.26 -5.46 3.68
CA THR A 54 -13.43 -6.78 4.31
C THR A 54 -12.06 -7.44 4.43
N GLU A 55 -11.94 -8.48 5.25
CA GLU A 55 -10.70 -9.25 5.37
C GLU A 55 -10.21 -9.81 4.01
N LYS A 56 -11.15 -10.19 3.15
CA LYS A 56 -10.87 -10.76 1.82
C LYS A 56 -10.71 -9.69 0.72
N ALA A 57 -10.84 -8.40 1.03
CA ALA A 57 -10.65 -7.36 0.05
C ALA A 57 -9.19 -7.34 -0.45
N THR A 58 -9.00 -7.18 -1.76
CA THR A 58 -7.68 -7.07 -2.37
C THR A 58 -7.00 -5.76 -2.00
N CYS A 59 -7.75 -4.65 -2.08
CA CYS A 59 -7.22 -3.31 -1.91
C CYS A 59 -7.42 -2.76 -0.50
N TYR A 60 -6.56 -1.82 -0.13
CA TYR A 60 -6.73 -0.94 1.02
C TYR A 60 -7.29 0.40 0.55
N ASP A 61 -8.41 0.84 1.13
CA ASP A 61 -8.95 2.18 0.92
C ASP A 61 -8.02 3.24 1.51
N VAL A 62 -7.76 4.30 0.76
CA VAL A 62 -6.95 5.45 1.17
C VAL A 62 -7.87 6.64 1.41
N TYR A 63 -7.63 7.33 2.52
CA TYR A 63 -8.41 8.50 2.94
C TYR A 63 -7.70 9.78 2.52
N LEU A 64 -8.44 10.76 2.03
CA LEU A 64 -7.87 12.07 1.69
C LEU A 64 -7.38 12.80 2.95
N PRO A 65 -6.16 13.36 2.93
CA PRO A 65 -5.62 14.12 4.05
C PRO A 65 -6.19 15.54 4.16
N LYS A 66 -6.92 16.01 3.15
CA LYS A 66 -7.54 17.34 3.08
C LYS A 66 -8.64 17.39 2.01
N ASP A 67 -9.45 18.45 2.07
CA ASP A 67 -10.43 18.75 1.01
C ASP A 67 -9.72 18.99 -0.33
N VAL A 68 -10.34 18.51 -1.42
CA VAL A 68 -9.85 18.67 -2.79
C VAL A 68 -11.01 19.05 -3.70
N ILE A 69 -10.78 20.02 -4.59
CA ILE A 69 -11.68 20.35 -5.68
C ILE A 69 -11.11 19.78 -6.97
N VAL A 70 -11.92 18.98 -7.68
CA VAL A 70 -11.59 18.47 -9.00
C VAL A 70 -12.40 19.26 -10.03
N PRO A 71 -11.81 20.22 -10.73
CA PRO A 71 -12.51 21.00 -11.75
C PRO A 71 -13.05 20.08 -12.86
N ARG A 72 -14.10 20.52 -13.52
CA ARG A 72 -14.58 19.87 -14.73
C ARG A 72 -13.56 19.97 -15.86
N GLY A 73 -13.42 18.91 -16.65
CA GLY A 73 -12.71 18.92 -17.93
C GLY A 73 -11.52 17.98 -18.01
N LEU A 74 -10.95 17.94 -19.22
CA LEU A 74 -9.87 17.03 -19.61
C LEU A 74 -8.57 17.75 -19.98
N GLN A 75 -8.48 19.08 -19.82
CA GLN A 75 -7.30 19.82 -20.24
C GLN A 75 -6.07 19.48 -19.39
N ASN A 76 -6.24 19.47 -18.06
CA ASN A 76 -5.17 19.12 -17.14
C ASN A 76 -5.74 18.20 -16.05
N PRO A 77 -5.06 17.10 -15.72
CA PRO A 77 -5.47 16.26 -14.60
C PRO A 77 -5.27 17.00 -13.28
N THR A 78 -6.19 16.80 -12.35
CA THR A 78 -6.02 17.27 -11.00
C THR A 78 -5.07 16.33 -10.27
N GLN A 79 -3.99 16.88 -9.74
CA GLN A 79 -3.04 16.16 -8.88
C GLN A 79 -3.58 16.10 -7.45
N ILE A 80 -3.68 14.91 -6.89
CA ILE A 80 -4.16 14.67 -5.53
C ILE A 80 -3.11 13.92 -4.74
N ALA A 81 -2.52 14.59 -3.76
CA ALA A 81 -1.60 13.98 -2.81
C ALA A 81 -2.37 13.10 -1.81
N LEU A 82 -1.87 11.91 -1.53
CA LEU A 82 -2.54 10.91 -0.69
C LEU A 82 -2.11 10.96 0.78
N GLY A 83 -1.18 11.83 1.14
CA GLY A 83 -0.72 12.03 2.52
C GLY A 83 0.14 10.89 3.08
N ILE A 84 0.59 9.97 2.26
CA ILE A 84 1.35 8.78 2.67
C ILE A 84 2.57 8.53 1.78
N LYS A 85 3.62 8.00 2.41
CA LYS A 85 4.82 7.41 1.78
C LYS A 85 4.88 5.94 2.12
N MET A 86 5.58 5.15 1.29
CA MET A 86 5.64 3.71 1.51
C MET A 86 7.07 3.16 1.34
N GLU A 87 7.35 2.10 2.12
CA GLU A 87 8.45 1.18 1.86
C GLU A 87 7.84 -0.12 1.38
N ILE A 88 7.91 -0.31 0.06
CA ILE A 88 7.31 -1.45 -0.64
C ILE A 88 8.24 -2.66 -0.48
N PRO A 89 7.74 -3.85 -0.11
CA PRO A 89 8.57 -5.04 0.03
C PRO A 89 9.15 -5.47 -1.33
N LYS A 90 10.35 -6.06 -1.28
CA LYS A 90 11.06 -6.53 -2.48
C LYS A 90 10.20 -7.48 -3.33
N GLY A 91 10.18 -7.25 -4.63
CA GLY A 91 9.42 -8.04 -5.60
C GLY A 91 7.95 -7.65 -5.71
N TYR A 92 7.58 -6.45 -5.21
CA TYR A 92 6.22 -5.92 -5.32
C TYR A 92 6.23 -4.50 -5.90
N ASP A 93 5.10 -4.09 -6.42
CA ASP A 93 4.75 -2.69 -6.72
C ASP A 93 3.42 -2.33 -6.02
N ILE A 94 3.09 -1.04 -5.98
CA ILE A 94 1.78 -0.57 -5.56
C ILE A 94 1.02 -0.07 -6.78
N ARG A 95 -0.23 -0.50 -6.89
CA ARG A 95 -1.17 0.01 -7.88
C ARG A 95 -2.23 0.86 -7.21
N ILE A 96 -2.41 2.07 -7.74
CA ILE A 96 -3.39 3.04 -7.24
C ILE A 96 -4.58 3.05 -8.20
N HIS A 97 -5.77 2.86 -7.64
CA HIS A 97 -7.04 2.86 -8.37
C HIS A 97 -8.02 3.85 -7.74
N LEU A 98 -8.96 4.34 -8.53
CA LEU A 98 -10.18 4.91 -7.97
C LEU A 98 -11.05 3.81 -7.35
N ARG A 99 -11.78 4.12 -6.28
CA ARG A 99 -12.84 3.25 -5.81
C ARG A 99 -13.99 3.25 -6.83
N SER A 100 -14.62 2.10 -7.04
CA SER A 100 -15.68 1.92 -8.04
C SER A 100 -16.85 2.90 -7.86
N SER A 101 -17.26 3.17 -6.60
CA SER A 101 -18.30 4.14 -6.31
C SER A 101 -17.91 5.57 -6.72
N VAL A 102 -16.64 5.94 -6.53
CA VAL A 102 -16.14 7.28 -6.91
C VAL A 102 -16.13 7.44 -8.43
N ALA A 103 -15.66 6.43 -9.16
CA ALA A 103 -15.70 6.44 -10.62
C ALA A 103 -17.14 6.54 -11.15
N ARG A 104 -18.06 5.74 -10.59
CA ARG A 104 -19.45 5.70 -11.01
C ARG A 104 -20.22 6.98 -10.67
N ASP A 105 -20.11 7.44 -9.42
CA ASP A 105 -21.03 8.47 -8.87
C ASP A 105 -20.49 9.89 -9.13
N TYR A 106 -19.16 10.04 -9.22
CA TYR A 106 -18.53 11.34 -9.48
C TYR A 106 -17.98 11.49 -10.89
N HIS A 107 -18.09 10.45 -11.74
CA HIS A 107 -17.56 10.46 -13.10
C HIS A 107 -16.06 10.83 -13.17
N LEU A 108 -15.28 10.44 -12.16
CA LEU A 108 -13.85 10.63 -12.15
C LEU A 108 -13.15 9.45 -12.84
N ILE A 109 -12.05 9.73 -13.53
CA ILE A 109 -11.15 8.71 -14.07
C ILE A 109 -9.70 9.01 -13.70
N MET A 110 -8.89 7.95 -13.55
CA MET A 110 -7.43 8.12 -13.42
C MET A 110 -6.86 8.54 -14.76
N ALA A 111 -5.98 9.56 -14.76
CA ALA A 111 -5.36 10.06 -15.98
C ALA A 111 -4.43 9.03 -16.65
N ASN A 112 -3.84 8.13 -15.86
CA ASN A 112 -2.97 7.05 -16.30
C ASN A 112 -3.60 5.66 -16.19
N SER A 113 -4.94 5.57 -16.11
CA SER A 113 -5.72 4.35 -15.91
C SER A 113 -5.43 3.67 -14.57
N VAL A 114 -4.19 3.31 -14.29
CA VAL A 114 -3.67 2.76 -13.04
C VAL A 114 -2.39 3.51 -12.66
N GLY A 115 -2.32 4.02 -11.43
CA GLY A 115 -1.08 4.59 -10.91
C GLY A 115 -0.15 3.46 -10.46
N ILE A 116 1.01 3.33 -11.10
CA ILE A 116 2.03 2.34 -10.72
C ILE A 116 3.10 3.04 -9.91
N VAL A 117 3.44 2.45 -8.75
CA VAL A 117 4.47 2.96 -7.84
C VAL A 117 5.53 1.89 -7.67
N ASP A 118 6.73 2.19 -8.09
CA ASP A 118 7.86 1.28 -8.08
C ASP A 118 8.34 0.96 -6.64
N GLU A 119 8.96 -0.21 -6.50
CA GLU A 119 9.49 -0.75 -5.25
C GLU A 119 10.42 0.23 -4.50
N ASP A 120 11.21 0.98 -5.24
CA ASP A 120 12.22 1.93 -4.73
C ASP A 120 11.71 3.36 -4.58
N PHE A 121 10.46 3.65 -4.94
CA PHE A 121 9.87 4.97 -4.74
C PHE A 121 9.66 5.26 -3.25
N ARG A 122 10.07 6.46 -2.80
CA ARG A 122 9.99 6.89 -1.39
C ARG A 122 9.30 8.24 -1.21
N GLY A 123 8.80 8.82 -2.30
CA GLY A 123 8.04 10.08 -2.26
C GLY A 123 6.62 9.90 -1.72
N GLU A 124 5.91 11.02 -1.55
CA GLU A 124 4.49 11.01 -1.27
C GLU A 124 3.71 10.43 -2.45
N LEU A 125 2.78 9.51 -2.18
CA LEU A 125 1.91 8.97 -3.20
C LEU A 125 0.97 10.05 -3.72
N THR A 126 0.83 10.09 -5.04
CA THR A 126 0.02 11.09 -5.74
C THR A 126 -0.80 10.41 -6.83
N ALA A 127 -2.06 10.76 -6.93
CA ALA A 127 -2.95 10.35 -8.01
C ALA A 127 -3.29 11.53 -8.92
N TYR A 128 -3.50 11.24 -10.20
CA TYR A 128 -3.92 12.21 -11.20
C TYR A 128 -5.28 11.81 -11.74
N VAL A 129 -6.26 12.71 -11.67
CA VAL A 129 -7.63 12.41 -12.09
C VAL A 129 -8.18 13.46 -13.03
N TYR A 130 -9.05 13.02 -13.94
CA TYR A 130 -9.93 13.87 -14.73
C TYR A 130 -11.36 13.76 -14.22
N ASN A 131 -12.10 14.85 -14.41
CA ASN A 131 -13.53 14.91 -14.10
C ASN A 131 -14.31 14.97 -15.42
N LEU A 132 -14.97 13.86 -15.77
CA LEU A 132 -15.81 13.74 -16.97
C LEU A 132 -17.23 14.29 -16.75
N GLY A 133 -17.57 14.65 -15.53
CA GLY A 133 -18.87 15.20 -15.17
C GLY A 133 -19.05 16.64 -15.63
N ASN A 134 -20.25 17.16 -15.45
CA ASN A 134 -20.63 18.52 -15.89
C ASN A 134 -20.31 19.62 -14.88
N TYR A 135 -19.98 19.26 -13.64
CA TYR A 135 -19.74 20.19 -12.52
C TYR A 135 -18.45 19.86 -11.79
N PRO A 136 -17.82 20.85 -11.13
CA PRO A 136 -16.70 20.58 -10.23
C PRO A 136 -17.10 19.60 -9.12
N ILE A 137 -16.21 18.71 -8.74
CA ILE A 137 -16.41 17.73 -7.67
C ILE A 137 -15.65 18.20 -6.43
N PHE A 138 -16.34 18.22 -5.29
CA PHE A 138 -15.78 18.55 -3.99
C PHE A 138 -15.56 17.26 -3.19
N LEU A 139 -14.32 16.83 -3.10
CA LEU A 139 -13.89 15.69 -2.30
C LEU A 139 -13.49 16.16 -0.91
N LYS A 140 -14.03 15.51 0.12
CA LYS A 140 -13.79 15.91 1.50
C LYS A 140 -12.60 15.19 2.13
N GLU A 141 -11.96 15.86 3.08
CA GLU A 141 -11.03 15.20 4.00
C GLU A 141 -11.70 13.94 4.60
N GLN A 142 -10.91 12.89 4.85
CA GLN A 142 -11.36 11.56 5.29
C GLN A 142 -12.23 10.78 4.26
N GLN A 143 -12.55 11.35 3.14
CA GLN A 143 -13.28 10.61 2.10
C GLN A 143 -12.37 9.54 1.49
N ARG A 144 -12.87 8.31 1.35
CA ARG A 144 -12.20 7.21 0.67
C ARG A 144 -12.41 7.34 -0.83
N VAL A 145 -11.43 7.91 -1.51
CA VAL A 145 -11.48 8.18 -2.96
C VAL A 145 -10.68 7.16 -3.73
N PHE A 146 -9.52 6.81 -3.21
CA PHE A 146 -8.59 5.89 -3.83
C PHE A 146 -8.48 4.59 -3.03
N GLN A 147 -7.96 3.58 -3.70
CA GLN A 147 -7.59 2.31 -3.10
C GLN A 147 -6.24 1.87 -3.66
N ILE A 148 -5.44 1.19 -2.85
CA ILE A 148 -4.13 0.69 -3.22
C ILE A 148 -4.11 -0.83 -3.17
N GLU A 149 -3.47 -1.42 -4.16
CA GLU A 149 -3.22 -2.86 -4.28
C GLU A 149 -1.72 -3.11 -4.17
N LEU A 150 -1.31 -4.07 -3.33
CA LEU A 150 0.04 -4.61 -3.34
C LEU A 150 0.11 -5.71 -4.41
N HIS A 151 0.79 -5.44 -5.51
CA HIS A 151 0.92 -6.34 -6.62
C HIS A 151 2.29 -7.00 -6.64
N LYS A 152 2.34 -8.32 -6.84
CA LYS A 152 3.59 -9.07 -6.94
C LYS A 152 4.11 -8.97 -8.36
N LYS A 153 5.37 -8.51 -8.51
CA LYS A 153 6.04 -8.43 -9.82
C LYS A 153 6.54 -9.81 -10.25
N ASP A 154 6.36 -10.13 -11.52
CA ASP A 154 7.07 -11.22 -12.16
C ASP A 154 8.40 -10.69 -12.70
N ASN A 155 9.51 -11.28 -12.26
CA ASN A 155 10.82 -10.96 -12.80
C ASN A 155 11.03 -11.83 -14.04
N VAL A 156 10.98 -11.19 -15.20
CA VAL A 156 11.33 -11.80 -16.49
C VAL A 156 12.51 -11.06 -17.09
N ASP A 157 13.42 -11.79 -17.69
CA ASP A 157 14.51 -11.21 -18.45
C ASP A 157 13.97 -10.78 -19.81
N VAL A 158 14.42 -9.63 -20.30
CA VAL A 158 14.07 -9.10 -21.63
C VAL A 158 15.26 -9.29 -22.55
N GLU A 159 15.05 -10.06 -23.61
CA GLU A 159 16.03 -10.26 -24.69
C GLU A 159 15.56 -9.55 -25.96
N PHE A 160 16.48 -8.78 -26.58
CA PHE A 160 16.22 -8.16 -27.87
C PHE A 160 16.69 -9.11 -28.98
N VAL A 161 15.73 -9.62 -29.75
CA VAL A 161 15.96 -10.56 -30.84
C VAL A 161 15.60 -9.92 -32.18
N SER A 162 16.18 -10.42 -33.27
CA SER A 162 15.88 -9.93 -34.62
C SER A 162 14.54 -10.44 -35.14
N ASP A 163 14.05 -11.55 -34.58
CA ASP A 163 12.82 -12.22 -35.02
C ASP A 163 12.22 -13.04 -33.88
N ILE A 164 10.90 -13.28 -33.93
CA ILE A 164 10.16 -14.09 -32.97
C ILE A 164 9.49 -15.28 -33.68
N SER A 165 9.21 -16.34 -32.92
CA SER A 165 8.49 -17.50 -33.47
C SER A 165 7.10 -17.10 -33.99
N GLU A 166 6.81 -17.52 -35.20
CA GLU A 166 5.49 -17.38 -35.83
C GLU A 166 4.56 -18.56 -35.53
N ASP A 167 5.02 -19.55 -34.76
CA ASP A 167 4.25 -20.72 -34.37
C ASP A 167 3.15 -20.35 -33.37
N THR A 168 2.01 -19.90 -33.88
CA THR A 168 0.85 -19.45 -33.13
C THR A 168 -0.46 -19.76 -33.86
N GLU A 169 -1.46 -20.24 -33.12
CA GLU A 169 -2.80 -20.49 -33.68
C GLU A 169 -3.58 -19.15 -33.90
N ARG A 170 -3.12 -18.05 -33.38
CA ARG A 170 -3.88 -16.80 -33.39
C ARG A 170 -3.73 -15.97 -34.66
N GLY A 171 -2.64 -16.17 -35.42
CA GLY A 171 -2.30 -15.32 -36.57
C GLY A 171 -1.85 -13.91 -36.21
N HIS A 172 -1.60 -13.05 -37.18
CA HIS A 172 -0.98 -11.75 -37.03
C HIS A 172 -1.97 -10.56 -36.92
N GLU A 173 -3.26 -10.79 -37.19
CA GLU A 173 -4.23 -9.70 -37.26
C GLU A 173 -4.89 -9.38 -35.93
N SER A 174 -4.91 -8.08 -35.57
CA SER A 174 -5.65 -7.59 -34.40
C SER A 174 -7.15 -7.80 -34.59
N GLY A 175 -7.82 -8.45 -33.63
CA GLY A 175 -9.26 -8.68 -33.67
C GLY A 175 -9.71 -9.87 -34.51
N SER A 176 -8.80 -10.77 -34.90
CA SER A 176 -9.10 -11.98 -35.67
C SER A 176 -9.92 -13.03 -34.91
N THR A 177 -9.98 -12.98 -33.58
CA THR A 177 -10.75 -13.89 -32.75
C THR A 177 -12.08 -13.25 -32.31
N GLY A 178 -13.11 -13.47 -33.07
CA GLY A 178 -14.49 -13.21 -32.70
C GLY A 178 -15.11 -11.96 -33.33
N ARG A 179 -15.80 -12.15 -34.38
CA ARG A 179 -17.02 -11.43 -34.78
C ARG A 179 -18.18 -12.41 -34.76
#